data_46907f3676f66487c094f27c8c4b22c8
#
_entry.id   46907f3676f66487c094f27c8c4b22c8
#
_cell.length_a   1.000
_cell.length_b   1.000
_cell.length_c   1.000
_cell.angle_alpha   90.00
_cell.angle_beta   90.00
_cell.angle_gamma   90.00
#
_symmetry.space_group_name_H-M   'P 1'
#
loop_
_entity.id
_entity.type
_entity.pdbx_description
1 polymer ?
#
loop_
_entity_poly.entity_id
_entity_poly.type
_entity_poly.pdbx_seq_one_letter_code
_entity_poly.pdbx_strand_id
1 'polypeptide(L)'
;MDGYVLGIDGGGTKTAVCAADLQGNILSVFKTGAINLNGESADNVKKNLHGIFREASLKIGDLQYIRSVCIGAAGISNADARLFLENTVRDAGYTGRLIIAGDHQTALFGALGNPVGIILI
;
A
#
# COMPACT_ATOMS: atom_id res chain seq x y z
N MET A 1 -19.75 6.32 2.06
CA MET A 1 -18.82 6.26 0.92
C MET A 1 -18.83 4.87 0.32
N ASP A 2 -18.57 4.77 -0.98
CA ASP A 2 -18.61 3.48 -1.68
C ASP A 2 -17.33 2.66 -1.50
N GLY A 3 -16.30 3.29 -1.05
CA GLY A 3 -15.03 2.65 -0.84
C GLY A 3 -13.88 3.39 -1.52
N TYR A 4 -12.69 2.91 -1.26
CA TYR A 4 -11.50 3.48 -1.86
C TYR A 4 -10.43 2.41 -2.00
N VAL A 5 -9.36 2.75 -2.71
CA VAL A 5 -8.23 1.86 -2.94
C VAL A 5 -6.95 2.55 -2.50
N LEU A 6 -5.96 1.74 -2.11
CA LEU A 6 -4.64 2.24 -1.73
C LEU A 6 -3.60 1.68 -2.69
N GLY A 7 -2.75 2.57 -3.20
CA GLY A 7 -1.53 2.21 -3.88
C GLY A 7 -0.35 2.59 -3.02
N ILE A 8 0.52 1.64 -2.75
CA ILE A 8 1.67 1.83 -1.88
C ILE A 8 2.93 1.57 -2.69
N ASP A 9 3.76 2.58 -2.82
CA ASP A 9 5.01 2.52 -3.58
C ASP A 9 6.19 2.60 -2.62
N GLY A 10 6.80 1.46 -2.36
CA GLY A 10 7.92 1.35 -1.43
C GLY A 10 9.25 1.61 -2.11
N GLY A 11 9.80 2.79 -1.92
CA GLY A 11 11.14 3.12 -2.36
C GLY A 11 12.21 2.64 -1.39
N GLY A 12 13.45 3.00 -1.66
CA GLY A 12 14.58 2.57 -0.86
C GLY A 12 14.58 3.14 0.56
N THR A 13 14.15 4.39 0.72
CA THR A 13 14.18 5.08 2.02
C THR A 13 12.84 5.60 2.46
N LYS A 14 11.89 5.71 1.56
CA LYS A 14 10.55 6.25 1.83
C LYS A 14 9.51 5.47 1.07
N THR A 15 8.28 5.54 1.57
CA THR A 15 7.13 4.91 0.94
C THR A 15 6.11 5.98 0.61
N ALA A 16 5.65 6.00 -0.62
CA ALA A 16 4.58 6.89 -1.07
C ALA A 16 3.26 6.12 -1.07
N VAL A 17 2.21 6.77 -0.58
CA VAL A 17 0.88 6.16 -0.52
C VAL A 17 -0.10 7.07 -1.26
N CYS A 18 -0.89 6.48 -2.13
CA CYS A 18 -1.95 7.18 -2.83
C CYS A 18 -3.27 6.48 -2.57
N ALA A 19 -4.25 7.24 -2.13
CA ALA A 19 -5.61 6.74 -1.97
C ALA A 19 -6.50 7.36 -3.05
N ALA A 20 -7.33 6.55 -3.67
CA ALA A 20 -8.24 7.00 -4.71
C ALA A 20 -9.62 6.40 -4.51
N ASP A 21 -10.65 7.12 -4.97
CA ASP A 21 -12.00 6.56 -4.98
C ASP A 21 -12.15 5.53 -6.12
N LEU A 22 -13.32 4.94 -6.22
CA LEU A 22 -13.55 3.88 -7.20
C LEU A 22 -13.63 4.40 -8.64
N GLN A 23 -13.71 5.71 -8.81
CA GLN A 23 -13.71 6.35 -10.12
C GLN A 23 -12.32 6.83 -10.54
N GLY A 24 -11.32 6.65 -9.67
CA GLY A 24 -9.94 7.03 -9.96
C GLY A 24 -9.55 8.43 -9.49
N ASN A 25 -10.42 9.12 -8.77
CA ASN A 25 -10.10 10.43 -8.23
C ASN A 25 -9.20 10.29 -7.00
N ILE A 26 -8.11 11.05 -6.97
CA ILE A 26 -7.17 11.01 -5.85
C ILE A 26 -7.80 11.65 -4.62
N LEU A 27 -7.87 10.89 -3.53
CA LEU A 27 -8.42 11.37 -2.27
C LEU A 27 -7.34 11.90 -1.34
N SER A 28 -6.19 11.26 -1.35
CA SER A 28 -5.08 11.66 -0.47
C SER A 28 -3.77 11.07 -0.98
N VAL A 29 -2.69 11.78 -0.76
CA VAL A 29 -1.33 11.30 -1.02
C VAL A 29 -0.51 11.63 0.22
N PHE A 30 0.19 10.63 0.74
CA PHE A 30 1.07 10.85 1.90
C PHE A 30 2.28 9.93 1.82
N LYS A 31 3.24 10.15 2.70
CA LYS A 31 4.48 9.39 2.73
C LYS A 31 4.74 8.86 4.13
N THR A 32 5.48 7.76 4.19
CA THR A 32 5.94 7.19 5.44
C THR A 32 7.36 6.65 5.23
N GLY A 33 7.93 6.05 6.26
CA GLY A 33 9.25 5.44 6.18
C GLY A 33 9.27 4.20 5.30
N ALA A 34 10.46 3.67 5.10
CA ALA A 34 10.69 2.54 4.20
C ALA A 34 9.97 1.28 4.65
N ILE A 35 9.55 0.48 3.66
CA ILE A 35 8.98 -0.85 3.90
C ILE A 35 9.84 -1.93 3.25
N ASN A 36 11.09 -1.60 2.93
CA ASN A 36 12.03 -2.49 2.27
C ASN A 36 12.91 -3.18 3.32
N LEU A 37 12.74 -4.49 3.47
CA LEU A 37 13.50 -5.29 4.44
C LEU A 37 15.00 -5.35 4.14
N ASN A 38 15.41 -5.02 2.93
CA ASN A 38 16.83 -5.01 2.59
C ASN A 38 17.60 -3.84 3.22
N GLY A 39 16.89 -2.76 3.54
CA GLY A 39 17.51 -1.57 4.10
C GLY A 39 16.92 -1.13 5.43
N GLU A 40 15.93 -1.84 5.93
CA GLU A 40 15.22 -1.44 7.14
C GLU A 40 14.93 -2.65 8.01
N SER A 41 14.85 -2.43 9.32
CA SER A 41 14.52 -3.52 10.24
C SER A 41 13.07 -3.97 10.09
N ALA A 42 12.79 -5.23 10.43
CA ALA A 42 11.44 -5.77 10.37
C ALA A 42 10.49 -4.97 11.27
N ASP A 43 10.94 -4.55 12.45
CA ASP A 43 10.11 -3.77 13.37
C ASP A 43 9.74 -2.41 12.78
N ASN A 44 10.66 -1.74 12.12
CA ASN A 44 10.38 -0.47 11.48
C ASN A 44 9.46 -0.62 10.28
N VAL A 45 9.62 -1.69 9.50
CA VAL A 45 8.73 -1.97 8.37
C VAL A 45 7.30 -2.19 8.88
N LYS A 46 7.13 -2.98 9.96
CA LYS A 46 5.83 -3.17 10.58
C LYS A 46 5.22 -1.85 11.04
N LYS A 47 6.00 -1.05 11.73
CA LYS A 47 5.55 0.25 12.22
C LYS A 47 5.08 1.14 11.07
N ASN A 48 5.87 1.20 9.99
CA ASN A 48 5.56 2.03 8.84
C ASN A 48 4.29 1.55 8.13
N LEU A 49 4.15 0.25 7.93
CA LEU A 49 2.93 -0.30 7.30
C LEU A 49 1.69 -0.09 8.17
N HIS A 50 1.78 -0.34 9.48
CA HIS A 50 0.66 -0.08 10.39
C HIS A 50 0.28 1.39 10.37
N GLY A 51 1.27 2.27 10.27
CA GLY A 51 1.04 3.71 10.18
C GLY A 51 0.26 4.10 8.92
N ILE A 52 0.51 3.43 7.80
CA ILE A 52 -0.23 3.68 6.57
C ILE A 52 -1.73 3.42 6.76
N PHE A 53 -2.07 2.27 7.32
CA PHE A 53 -3.47 1.90 7.51
C PHE A 53 -4.15 2.77 8.57
N ARG A 54 -3.42 3.14 9.61
CA ARG A 54 -3.93 4.07 10.61
C ARG A 54 -4.25 5.43 9.99
N GLU A 55 -3.32 5.95 9.19
CA GLU A 55 -3.51 7.25 8.57
C GLU A 55 -4.66 7.21 7.56
N ALA A 56 -4.76 6.15 6.76
CA ALA A 56 -5.87 5.98 5.83
C ALA A 56 -7.21 5.96 6.57
N SER A 57 -7.27 5.22 7.67
CA SER A 57 -8.49 5.13 8.48
C SER A 57 -8.90 6.49 9.06
N LEU A 58 -7.93 7.28 9.51
CA LEU A 58 -8.20 8.58 10.12
C LEU A 58 -8.55 9.67 9.09
N LYS A 59 -7.90 9.64 7.93
CA LYS A 59 -8.04 10.72 6.94
C LYS A 59 -9.13 10.46 5.91
N ILE A 60 -9.43 9.22 5.61
CA ILE A 60 -10.28 8.85 4.48
C ILE A 60 -11.52 8.10 4.94
N GLY A 61 -11.32 6.95 5.55
CA GLY A 61 -12.43 6.12 6.02
C GLY A 61 -11.93 4.80 6.55
N ASP A 62 -12.77 4.13 7.34
CA ASP A 62 -12.40 2.89 8.00
C ASP A 62 -11.84 1.86 7.03
N LEU A 63 -11.01 0.96 7.56
CA LEU A 63 -10.36 -0.07 6.76
C LEU A 63 -11.35 -0.96 6.01
N GLN A 64 -12.56 -1.13 6.55
CA GLN A 64 -13.60 -1.91 5.87
C GLN A 64 -14.03 -1.29 4.52
N TYR A 65 -13.76 -0.02 4.32
CA TYR A 65 -14.08 0.65 3.06
C TYR A 65 -12.96 0.53 2.02
N ILE A 66 -11.81 -0.01 2.39
CA ILE A 66 -10.73 -0.24 1.43
C ILE A 66 -11.09 -1.46 0.58
N ARG A 67 -11.29 -1.24 -0.71
CA ARG A 67 -11.67 -2.29 -1.65
C ARG A 67 -10.48 -3.11 -2.12
N SER A 68 -9.33 -2.47 -2.20
CA SER A 68 -8.13 -3.15 -2.68
C SER A 68 -6.89 -2.38 -2.24
N VAL A 69 -5.83 -3.11 -1.97
CA VAL A 69 -4.52 -2.54 -1.67
C VAL A 69 -3.51 -3.17 -2.63
N CYS A 70 -2.69 -2.35 -3.25
CA CYS A 70 -1.58 -2.82 -4.07
C CYS A 70 -0.29 -2.25 -3.53
N ILE A 71 0.67 -3.12 -3.25
CA ILE A 71 1.99 -2.73 -2.79
C ILE A 71 3.00 -3.06 -3.87
N GLY A 72 3.69 -2.04 -4.36
CA GLY A 72 4.87 -2.21 -5.20
C GLY A 72 6.08 -1.79 -4.41
N ALA A 73 7.08 -2.65 -4.32
CA ALA A 73 8.29 -2.31 -3.57
C ALA A 73 9.49 -2.99 -4.20
N ALA A 74 10.60 -2.26 -4.23
CA ALA A 74 11.87 -2.84 -4.65
C ALA A 74 12.29 -3.91 -3.65
N GLY A 75 12.96 -4.94 -4.12
CA GLY A 75 13.52 -5.96 -3.25
C GLY A 75 12.57 -7.04 -2.74
N ILE A 76 11.30 -7.04 -3.18
CA ILE A 76 10.38 -8.12 -2.79
C ILE A 76 10.33 -9.22 -3.83
N SER A 77 11.50 -9.69 -4.23
CA SER A 77 11.60 -10.78 -5.19
C SER A 77 11.49 -12.15 -4.54
N ASN A 78 11.68 -12.26 -3.22
CA ASN A 78 11.60 -13.54 -2.55
C ASN A 78 10.28 -13.73 -1.81
N ALA A 79 9.90 -15.00 -1.64
CA ALA A 79 8.62 -15.36 -1.04
C ALA A 79 8.53 -14.94 0.43
N ASP A 80 9.66 -14.97 1.16
CA ASP A 80 9.66 -14.61 2.58
C ASP A 80 9.34 -13.14 2.80
N ALA A 81 9.88 -12.26 1.95
CA ALA A 81 9.61 -10.84 2.03
C ALA A 81 8.13 -10.56 1.72
N ARG A 82 7.57 -11.21 0.71
CA ARG A 82 6.16 -11.07 0.36
C ARG A 82 5.26 -11.53 1.50
N LEU A 83 5.58 -12.68 2.08
CA LEU A 83 4.80 -13.23 3.19
C LEU A 83 4.85 -12.30 4.40
N PHE A 84 6.01 -11.74 4.68
CA PHE A 84 6.16 -10.80 5.77
C PHE A 84 5.26 -9.57 5.58
N LEU A 85 5.27 -8.99 4.39
CA LEU A 85 4.41 -7.82 4.10
C LEU A 85 2.94 -8.19 4.19
N GLU A 86 2.55 -9.33 3.63
CA GLU A 86 1.17 -9.81 3.70
C GLU A 86 0.72 -9.98 5.14
N ASN A 87 1.49 -10.66 5.95
CA ASN A 87 1.15 -10.87 7.36
C ASN A 87 1.04 -9.55 8.11
N THR A 88 1.95 -8.62 7.81
CA THR A 88 1.93 -7.31 8.46
C THR A 88 0.68 -6.51 8.09
N VAL A 89 0.26 -6.56 6.83
CA VAL A 89 -0.97 -5.90 6.39
C VAL A 89 -2.18 -6.50 7.10
N ARG A 90 -2.23 -7.82 7.22
CA ARG A 90 -3.33 -8.49 7.94
C ARG A 90 -3.34 -8.12 9.42
N ASP A 91 -2.18 -8.04 10.04
CA ASP A 91 -2.05 -7.61 11.43
C ASP A 91 -2.52 -6.17 11.65
N ALA A 92 -2.40 -5.33 10.64
CA ALA A 92 -2.89 -3.96 10.71
C ALA A 92 -4.42 -3.88 10.66
N GLY A 93 -5.09 -4.98 10.38
CA GLY A 93 -6.55 -5.06 10.39
C GLY A 93 -7.21 -5.07 9.02
N TYR A 94 -6.43 -5.01 7.96
CA TYR A 94 -7.00 -5.06 6.61
C TYR A 94 -7.11 -6.51 6.14
N THR A 95 -8.32 -6.93 5.79
CA THR A 95 -8.59 -8.31 5.38
C THR A 95 -9.07 -8.44 3.93
N GLY A 96 -9.07 -7.35 3.20
CA GLY A 96 -9.54 -7.35 1.82
C GLY A 96 -8.48 -7.79 0.81
N ARG A 97 -8.74 -7.46 -0.45
CA ARG A 97 -7.87 -7.82 -1.57
C ARG A 97 -6.51 -7.14 -1.44
N LEU A 98 -5.45 -7.93 -1.57
CA LEU A 98 -4.08 -7.43 -1.47
C LEU A 98 -3.26 -7.96 -2.64
N ILE A 99 -2.59 -7.07 -3.33
CA ILE A 99 -1.68 -7.39 -4.42
C ILE A 99 -0.30 -6.87 -4.04
N ILE A 100 0.69 -7.74 -4.09
CA ILE A 100 2.08 -7.36 -3.83
C ILE A 100 2.89 -7.62 -5.10
N ALA A 101 3.48 -6.56 -5.63
CA ALA A 101 4.24 -6.62 -6.88
C ALA A 101 5.66 -6.09 -6.67
N GLY A 102 6.59 -6.61 -7.44
CA GLY A 102 7.97 -6.12 -7.41
C GLY A 102 8.18 -4.82 -8.17
N ASP A 103 7.19 -4.40 -8.93
CA ASP A 103 7.27 -3.21 -9.77
C ASP A 103 6.35 -2.13 -9.21
N HIS A 104 6.94 -1.03 -8.77
CA HIS A 104 6.19 0.08 -8.20
C HIS A 104 5.25 0.75 -9.22
N GLN A 105 5.54 0.63 -10.50
CA GLN A 105 4.70 1.24 -11.54
C GLN A 105 3.30 0.62 -11.59
N THR A 106 3.13 -0.59 -11.10
CA THR A 106 1.85 -1.27 -11.13
C THR A 106 1.02 -1.10 -9.86
N ALA A 107 1.56 -0.44 -8.84
CA ALA A 107 0.92 -0.37 -7.53
C ALA A 107 -0.51 0.15 -7.61
N LEU A 108 -0.71 1.31 -8.20
CA LEU A 108 -2.05 1.89 -8.25
C LEU A 108 -2.93 1.20 -9.29
N PHE A 109 -2.35 0.77 -10.41
CA PHE A 109 -3.07 0.00 -11.40
C PHE A 109 -3.66 -1.27 -10.79
N GLY A 110 -2.86 -1.99 -10.02
CA GLY A 110 -3.32 -3.18 -9.35
C GLY A 110 -4.44 -2.90 -8.38
N ALA A 111 -4.35 -1.80 -7.64
CA ALA A 111 -5.36 -1.42 -6.67
C ALA A 111 -6.70 -1.10 -7.35
N LEU A 112 -6.66 -0.41 -8.49
CA LEU A 112 -7.85 -0.05 -9.24
C LEU A 112 -8.39 -1.19 -10.10
N GLY A 113 -7.57 -2.17 -10.40
CA GLY A 113 -7.97 -3.29 -11.23
C GLY A 113 -7.89 -3.04 -12.73
N ASN A 114 -7.50 -1.84 -13.16
CA ASN A 114 -7.29 -1.51 -14.56
C ASN A 114 -6.41 -0.26 -14.68
N PRO A 115 -5.81 -0.01 -15.85
CA PRO A 115 -4.88 1.11 -16.03
C PRO A 115 -5.59 2.41 -16.41
N VAL A 116 -6.48 2.88 -15.60
CA VAL A 116 -7.23 4.10 -15.89
C VAL A 116 -6.57 5.32 -15.28
N GLY A 117 -6.13 6.23 -16.15
CA GLY A 117 -5.73 7.58 -15.77
C GLY A 117 -4.76 7.66 -14.61
N ILE A 118 -3.94 6.69 -14.46
CA ILE A 118 -3.17 6.59 -13.26
C ILE A 118 -1.88 7.32 -13.36
N ILE A 119 -1.60 7.98 -12.32
CA ILE A 119 -0.39 8.75 -12.19
C ILE A 119 0.63 7.92 -11.46
N LEU A 120 1.80 7.84 -12.04
CA LEU A 120 2.92 7.21 -11.36
C LEU A 120 3.47 8.20 -10.36
N ILE A 121 3.57 7.77 -9.17
CA ILE A 121 3.99 8.60 -8.05
C ILE A 121 5.45 8.45 -7.78
#